data_1479cf053883d0c28e6f3712fd10997c
#
_entry.id   1479cf053883d0c28e6f3712fd10997c
#
_cell.length_a   1.000
_cell.length_b   1.000
_cell.length_c   1.000
_cell.angle_alpha   90.00
_cell.angle_beta   90.00
_cell.angle_gamma   90.00
#
_symmetry.space_group_name_H-M   'P 1'
#
loop_
_entity.id
_entity.type
_entity.pdbx_description
1 polymer ?
#
loop_
_entity_poly.entity_id
_entity_poly.type
_entity_poly.pdbx_seq_one_letter_code
_entity_poly.pdbx_strand_id
1 'polypeptide(L)'
;NFCDAIQLPELKEYRMDPSDFHQEASQGQKGARDTLANLFKTQTSKEWQLFFQEKDVCVGEVNDVQDALRDPQLLERNMVIADEFSGSENSKQPGIAIKLSETPGMIRSRPPKLGEHNLEILDSLGFSQNEIQKWVKNGAI
;
A
#
# COMPACT_ATOMS: atom_id res chain seq x y z
N ASN A 1 15.14 15.09 -18.26
CA ASN A 1 13.77 15.63 -18.20
C ASN A 1 13.44 16.25 -16.82
N PHE A 2 13.56 15.49 -15.68
CA PHE A 2 13.21 16.04 -14.36
C PHE A 2 13.99 17.29 -13.98
N CYS A 3 15.32 17.25 -14.00
CA CYS A 3 16.15 18.41 -13.64
C CYS A 3 15.90 19.62 -14.55
N ASP A 4 15.61 19.39 -15.82
CA ASP A 4 15.23 20.47 -16.74
C ASP A 4 13.86 21.06 -16.38
N ALA A 5 12.91 20.21 -16.05
CA ALA A 5 11.56 20.63 -15.68
C ALA A 5 11.54 21.54 -14.44
N ILE A 6 12.41 21.29 -13.47
CA ILE A 6 12.57 22.11 -12.25
C ILE A 6 13.59 23.23 -12.40
N GLN A 7 14.15 23.43 -13.59
CA GLN A 7 15.16 24.47 -13.92
C GLN A 7 16.46 24.35 -13.12
N LEU A 8 16.89 23.15 -12.78
CA LEU A 8 18.15 22.83 -12.11
C LEU A 8 18.94 21.77 -12.92
N PRO A 9 19.33 22.07 -14.18
CA PRO A 9 19.98 21.10 -15.07
C PRO A 9 21.34 20.62 -14.54
N GLU A 10 22.01 21.41 -13.70
CA GLU A 10 23.29 21.08 -13.06
C GLU A 10 23.19 19.86 -12.13
N LEU A 11 22.00 19.56 -11.59
CA LEU A 11 21.80 18.40 -10.74
C LEU A 11 21.97 17.06 -11.47
N LYS A 12 21.96 17.07 -12.82
CA LYS A 12 22.21 15.86 -13.63
C LYS A 12 23.61 15.27 -13.40
N GLU A 13 24.58 16.10 -13.02
CA GLU A 13 25.95 15.66 -12.74
C GLU A 13 26.03 14.72 -11.52
N TYR A 14 25.04 14.80 -10.62
CA TYR A 14 25.00 13.99 -9.40
C TYR A 14 24.14 12.72 -9.56
N ARG A 15 23.81 12.35 -10.79
CA ARG A 15 23.09 11.10 -11.06
C ARG A 15 23.89 9.91 -10.54
N MET A 16 23.23 9.08 -9.77
CA MET A 16 23.79 7.81 -9.32
C MET A 16 23.54 6.73 -10.39
N ASP A 17 24.57 5.97 -10.72
CA ASP A 17 24.40 4.77 -11.52
C ASP A 17 23.72 3.69 -10.69
N PRO A 18 22.79 2.90 -11.25
CA PRO A 18 22.14 1.80 -10.53
C PRO A 18 23.11 0.79 -9.91
N SER A 19 24.29 0.59 -10.50
CA SER A 19 25.35 -0.27 -9.95
C SER A 19 25.95 0.26 -8.65
N ASP A 20 25.82 1.56 -8.39
CA ASP A 20 26.40 2.24 -7.23
C ASP A 20 25.43 2.45 -6.06
N PHE A 21 24.20 1.95 -6.15
CA PHE A 21 23.19 2.10 -5.09
C PHE A 21 23.60 1.53 -3.73
N HIS A 22 24.63 0.70 -3.69
CA HIS A 22 25.19 0.14 -2.44
C HIS A 22 26.30 1.01 -1.83
N GLN A 23 26.72 2.06 -2.52
CA GLN A 23 27.77 2.98 -2.06
C GLN A 23 27.16 4.12 -1.26
N GLU A 24 27.95 4.69 -0.35
CA GLU A 24 27.55 5.93 0.33
C GLU A 24 27.49 7.09 -0.67
N ALA A 25 26.44 7.91 -0.55
CA ALA A 25 26.28 9.08 -1.37
C ALA A 25 27.47 10.06 -1.21
N SER A 26 28.01 10.52 -2.32
CA SER A 26 29.07 11.54 -2.35
C SER A 26 28.58 12.87 -1.73
N GLN A 27 29.49 13.79 -1.40
CA GLN A 27 29.13 15.11 -0.91
C GLN A 27 28.27 15.89 -1.92
N GLY A 28 28.57 15.78 -3.23
CA GLY A 28 27.76 16.40 -4.28
C GLY A 28 26.35 15.83 -4.34
N GLN A 29 26.19 14.51 -4.21
CA GLN A 29 24.87 13.86 -4.15
C GLN A 29 24.07 14.25 -2.90
N LYS A 30 24.73 14.40 -1.75
CA LYS A 30 24.10 14.91 -0.52
C LYS A 30 23.63 16.35 -0.72
N GLY A 31 24.46 17.22 -1.30
CA GLY A 31 24.10 18.60 -1.63
C GLY A 31 22.94 18.70 -2.63
N ALA A 32 22.93 17.87 -3.68
CA ALA A 32 21.82 17.79 -4.62
C ALA A 32 20.50 17.35 -3.96
N ARG A 33 20.57 16.38 -3.05
CA ARG A 33 19.41 15.95 -2.24
C ARG A 33 18.86 17.08 -1.37
N ASP A 34 19.73 17.82 -0.70
CA ASP A 34 19.32 18.94 0.14
C ASP A 34 18.70 20.07 -0.69
N THR A 35 19.26 20.36 -1.87
CA THR A 35 18.69 21.31 -2.83
C THR A 35 17.26 20.89 -3.24
N LEU A 36 17.06 19.64 -3.63
CA LEU A 36 15.74 19.11 -3.98
C LEU A 36 14.77 19.14 -2.79
N ALA A 37 15.23 18.74 -1.60
CA ALA A 37 14.41 18.77 -0.40
C ALA A 37 13.93 20.19 -0.05
N ASN A 38 14.79 21.19 -0.25
CA ASN A 38 14.42 22.59 -0.03
C ASN A 38 13.48 23.11 -1.13
N LEU A 39 13.72 22.73 -2.39
CA LEU A 39 12.83 23.07 -3.50
C LEU A 39 11.41 22.53 -3.25
N PHE A 40 11.29 21.24 -2.91
CA PHE A 40 9.97 20.64 -2.67
C PHE A 40 9.21 21.22 -1.46
N LYS A 41 9.90 21.88 -0.54
CA LYS A 41 9.25 22.61 0.56
C LYS A 41 8.64 23.96 0.16
N THR A 42 8.93 24.46 -1.04
CA THR A 42 8.44 25.78 -1.50
C THR A 42 6.98 25.79 -1.92
N GLN A 43 6.42 24.62 -2.18
CA GLN A 43 5.02 24.46 -2.61
C GLN A 43 4.41 23.23 -1.92
N THR A 44 3.09 23.15 -1.95
CA THR A 44 2.34 21.99 -1.46
C THR A 44 2.47 20.81 -2.43
N SER A 45 2.22 19.59 -1.95
CA SER A 45 2.20 18.39 -2.78
C SER A 45 1.25 18.54 -3.97
N LYS A 46 0.06 19.10 -3.75
CA LYS A 46 -0.94 19.34 -4.80
C LYS A 46 -0.46 20.30 -5.87
N GLU A 47 0.24 21.38 -5.50
CA GLU A 47 0.82 22.32 -6.45
C GLU A 47 1.93 21.65 -7.28
N TRP A 48 2.76 20.81 -6.64
CA TRP A 48 3.76 20.03 -7.36
C TRP A 48 3.15 19.02 -8.32
N GLN A 49 2.05 18.34 -7.95
CA GLN A 49 1.32 17.44 -8.85
C GLN A 49 0.85 18.21 -10.10
N LEU A 50 0.20 19.36 -9.92
CA LEU A 50 -0.24 20.19 -11.04
C LEU A 50 0.94 20.66 -11.91
N PHE A 51 2.05 21.05 -11.27
CA PHE A 51 3.25 21.46 -12.01
C PHE A 51 3.82 20.36 -12.89
N PHE A 52 3.79 19.11 -12.43
CA PHE A 52 4.35 17.98 -13.18
C PHE A 52 3.35 17.28 -14.11
N GLN A 53 2.04 17.58 -14.01
CA GLN A 53 0.98 16.87 -14.73
C GLN A 53 1.18 16.82 -16.25
N GLU A 54 1.69 17.90 -16.85
CA GLU A 54 1.92 18.00 -18.30
C GLU A 54 3.39 17.82 -18.70
N LYS A 55 4.24 17.36 -17.78
CA LYS A 55 5.66 17.19 -18.03
C LYS A 55 6.00 15.70 -18.15
N ASP A 56 6.86 15.40 -19.11
CA ASP A 56 7.40 14.04 -19.28
C ASP A 56 8.45 13.73 -18.21
N VAL A 57 7.97 13.50 -16.98
CA VAL A 57 8.81 13.19 -15.80
C VAL A 57 8.12 12.15 -14.92
N CYS A 58 8.92 11.28 -14.30
CA CYS A 58 8.44 10.28 -13.35
C CYS A 58 8.44 10.89 -11.93
N VAL A 59 7.37 11.58 -11.59
CA VAL A 59 7.14 12.14 -10.25
C VAL A 59 5.76 11.71 -9.77
N GLY A 60 5.68 11.25 -8.53
CA GLY A 60 4.42 10.86 -7.90
C GLY A 60 4.42 11.23 -6.43
N GLU A 61 3.25 11.46 -5.89
CA GLU A 61 3.03 11.69 -4.46
C GLU A 61 3.16 10.37 -3.70
N VAL A 62 3.69 10.45 -2.49
CA VAL A 62 3.65 9.33 -1.53
C VAL A 62 2.43 9.54 -0.66
N ASN A 63 1.38 8.78 -0.95
CA ASN A 63 0.13 8.84 -0.20
C ASN A 63 0.27 8.20 1.18
N ASP A 64 -0.38 8.77 2.17
CA ASP A 64 -0.65 8.06 3.41
C ASP A 64 -1.82 7.06 3.21
N VAL A 65 -2.15 6.29 4.27
CA VAL A 65 -3.22 5.29 4.19
C VAL A 65 -4.58 5.93 3.89
N GLN A 66 -4.85 7.11 4.45
CA GLN A 66 -6.12 7.79 4.26
C GLN A 66 -6.27 8.33 2.83
N ASP A 67 -5.18 8.84 2.28
CA ASP A 67 -5.12 9.34 0.90
C ASP A 67 -5.23 8.17 -0.09
N ALA A 68 -4.51 7.06 0.15
CA ALA A 68 -4.60 5.85 -0.66
C ALA A 68 -6.04 5.27 -0.69
N LEU A 69 -6.77 5.30 0.43
CA LEU A 69 -8.17 4.85 0.49
C LEU A 69 -9.15 5.75 -0.29
N ARG A 70 -8.69 6.91 -0.73
CA ARG A 70 -9.48 7.88 -1.52
C ARG A 70 -8.94 8.06 -2.94
N ASP A 71 -7.81 7.43 -3.26
CA ASP A 71 -7.18 7.56 -4.57
C ASP A 71 -8.11 7.08 -5.68
N PRO A 72 -8.42 7.92 -6.70
CA PRO A 72 -9.36 7.58 -7.75
C PRO A 72 -8.97 6.33 -8.55
N GLN A 73 -7.66 6.10 -8.78
CA GLN A 73 -7.19 4.93 -9.51
C GLN A 73 -7.39 3.65 -8.70
N LEU A 74 -7.13 3.71 -7.39
CA LEU A 74 -7.32 2.55 -6.52
C LEU A 74 -8.81 2.19 -6.37
N LEU A 75 -9.68 3.20 -6.32
CA LEU A 75 -11.14 3.01 -6.29
C LEU A 75 -11.66 2.42 -7.60
N GLU A 76 -11.29 2.99 -8.75
CA GLU A 76 -11.71 2.52 -10.08
C GLU A 76 -11.27 1.07 -10.34
N ARG A 77 -10.08 0.71 -9.86
CA ARG A 77 -9.57 -0.66 -9.99
C ARG A 77 -10.10 -1.62 -8.92
N ASN A 78 -11.03 -1.20 -8.06
CA ASN A 78 -11.51 -2.00 -6.93
C ASN A 78 -10.35 -2.55 -6.06
N MET A 79 -9.30 -1.75 -5.89
CA MET A 79 -8.18 -2.04 -4.97
C MET A 79 -8.51 -1.58 -3.54
N VAL A 80 -9.53 -0.74 -3.42
CA VAL A 80 -10.17 -0.34 -2.17
C VAL A 80 -11.66 -0.62 -2.32
N ILE A 81 -12.22 -1.36 -1.39
CA ILE A 81 -13.63 -1.76 -1.37
C ILE A 81 -14.27 -1.41 -0.04
N ALA A 82 -15.60 -1.31 -0.02
CA ALA A 82 -16.34 -1.19 1.24
C ALA A 82 -16.13 -2.44 2.10
N ASP A 83 -15.99 -2.25 3.39
CA ASP A 83 -15.99 -3.36 4.36
C ASP A 83 -17.41 -3.59 4.86
N GLU A 84 -18.15 -4.42 4.13
CA GLU A 84 -19.55 -4.76 4.43
C GLU A 84 -19.73 -5.48 5.78
N PHE A 85 -18.62 -5.99 6.35
CA PHE A 85 -18.65 -6.77 7.57
C PHE A 85 -18.26 -5.98 8.84
N SER A 86 -17.76 -4.75 8.69
CA SER A 86 -17.30 -3.93 9.83
C SER A 86 -18.44 -3.38 10.70
N GLY A 87 -19.67 -3.36 10.17
CA GLY A 87 -20.81 -2.69 10.82
C GLY A 87 -20.75 -1.14 10.75
N SER A 88 -19.79 -0.59 10.01
CA SER A 88 -19.64 0.86 9.77
C SER A 88 -19.83 1.16 8.29
N GLU A 89 -20.76 2.07 7.96
CA GLU A 89 -21.07 2.44 6.58
C GLU A 89 -19.88 3.03 5.80
N ASN A 90 -18.88 3.53 6.50
CA ASN A 90 -17.71 4.17 5.89
C ASN A 90 -16.42 3.35 6.00
N SER A 91 -16.52 2.12 6.48
CA SER A 91 -15.33 1.26 6.59
C SER A 91 -14.86 0.80 5.22
N LYS A 92 -13.56 0.86 5.00
CA LYS A 92 -12.92 0.43 3.76
C LYS A 92 -11.84 -0.59 4.06
N GLN A 93 -11.66 -1.51 3.13
CA GLN A 93 -10.60 -2.53 3.20
C GLN A 93 -9.90 -2.67 1.86
N PRO A 94 -8.66 -3.19 1.85
CA PRO A 94 -7.99 -3.54 0.60
C PRO A 94 -8.80 -4.55 -0.20
N GLY A 95 -8.95 -4.31 -1.49
CA GLY A 95 -9.54 -5.24 -2.43
C GLY A 95 -8.54 -6.34 -2.84
N ILE A 96 -9.00 -7.25 -3.70
CA ILE A 96 -8.18 -8.33 -4.23
C ILE A 96 -7.30 -7.78 -5.34
N ALA A 97 -5.96 -7.83 -5.16
CA ALA A 97 -5.00 -7.26 -6.09
C ALA A 97 -4.91 -8.05 -7.41
N ILE A 98 -5.08 -9.38 -7.35
CA ILE A 98 -5.03 -10.24 -8.53
C ILE A 98 -6.40 -10.20 -9.21
N LYS A 99 -6.43 -9.67 -10.44
CA LYS A 99 -7.64 -9.54 -11.26
C LYS A 99 -7.63 -10.63 -12.34
N LEU A 100 -8.42 -11.68 -12.15
CA LEU A 100 -8.61 -12.75 -13.12
C LEU A 100 -9.94 -12.53 -13.86
N SER A 101 -9.93 -12.62 -15.18
CA SER A 101 -11.12 -12.41 -16.01
C SER A 101 -12.15 -13.53 -15.85
N GLU A 102 -11.69 -14.79 -15.86
CA GLU A 102 -12.56 -15.96 -15.84
C GLU A 102 -12.96 -16.40 -14.43
N THR A 103 -12.06 -16.21 -13.46
CA THR A 103 -12.25 -16.62 -12.07
C THR A 103 -11.90 -15.47 -11.12
N PRO A 104 -12.70 -14.41 -11.08
CA PRO A 104 -12.42 -13.26 -10.23
C PRO A 104 -12.43 -13.66 -8.76
N GLY A 105 -11.45 -13.16 -8.01
CA GLY A 105 -11.42 -13.32 -6.56
C GLY A 105 -12.59 -12.57 -5.91
N MET A 106 -13.11 -13.13 -4.82
CA MET A 106 -14.18 -12.51 -4.02
C MET A 106 -13.93 -12.68 -2.52
N ILE A 107 -14.38 -11.71 -1.73
CA ILE A 107 -14.43 -11.82 -0.28
C ILE A 107 -15.78 -12.42 0.08
N ARG A 108 -15.77 -13.63 0.68
CA ARG A 108 -16.97 -14.43 0.93
C ARG A 108 -17.52 -14.28 2.33
N SER A 109 -16.69 -13.87 3.28
CA SER A 109 -17.05 -13.76 4.69
C SER A 109 -16.23 -12.68 5.37
N ARG A 110 -16.71 -12.25 6.53
CA ARG A 110 -15.92 -11.38 7.40
C ARG A 110 -14.67 -12.08 7.92
N PRO A 111 -13.65 -11.34 8.37
CA PRO A 111 -12.54 -11.92 9.11
C PRO A 111 -13.03 -12.68 10.34
N PRO A 112 -12.58 -13.92 10.59
CA PRO A 112 -13.00 -14.69 11.73
C PRO A 112 -12.44 -14.13 13.03
N LYS A 113 -13.18 -14.30 14.13
CA LYS A 113 -12.63 -14.09 15.47
C LYS A 113 -11.69 -15.23 15.82
N LEU A 114 -10.79 -15.00 16.79
CA LEU A 114 -9.90 -16.04 17.28
C LEU A 114 -10.71 -17.25 17.76
N GLY A 115 -10.40 -18.43 17.24
CA GLY A 115 -11.06 -19.70 17.59
C GLY A 115 -12.47 -19.89 17.02
N GLU A 116 -13.02 -18.97 16.24
CA GLU A 116 -14.40 -19.00 15.76
C GLU A 116 -14.76 -20.29 15.01
N HIS A 117 -13.83 -20.82 14.22
CA HIS A 117 -14.04 -22.02 13.41
C HIS A 117 -13.43 -23.30 14.02
N ASN A 118 -12.92 -23.26 15.27
CA ASN A 118 -12.28 -24.42 15.89
C ASN A 118 -13.18 -25.65 15.88
N LEU A 119 -14.44 -25.48 16.30
CA LEU A 119 -15.40 -26.59 16.37
C LEU A 119 -15.71 -27.17 14.99
N GLU A 120 -15.98 -26.31 14.01
CA GLU A 120 -16.27 -26.70 12.63
C GLU A 120 -15.12 -27.47 11.99
N ILE A 121 -13.90 -26.94 12.13
CA ILE A 121 -12.71 -27.53 11.55
C ILE A 121 -12.41 -28.90 12.19
N LEU A 122 -12.44 -28.98 13.52
CA LEU A 122 -12.13 -30.21 14.22
C LEU A 122 -13.19 -31.31 13.99
N ASP A 123 -14.47 -30.93 13.92
CA ASP A 123 -15.57 -31.84 13.56
C ASP A 123 -15.39 -32.38 12.14
N SER A 124 -15.01 -31.51 11.19
CA SER A 124 -14.73 -31.93 9.79
C SER A 124 -13.54 -32.89 9.67
N LEU A 125 -12.61 -32.84 10.62
CA LEU A 125 -11.47 -33.76 10.72
C LEU A 125 -11.81 -35.07 11.44
N GLY A 126 -13.06 -35.23 11.92
CA GLY A 126 -13.57 -36.44 12.55
C GLY A 126 -13.35 -36.56 14.06
N PHE A 127 -12.96 -35.48 14.73
CA PHE A 127 -12.84 -35.48 16.18
C PHE A 127 -14.23 -35.41 16.82
N SER A 128 -14.44 -36.19 17.90
CA SER A 128 -15.71 -36.19 18.62
C SER A 128 -15.88 -34.90 19.44
N GLN A 129 -17.12 -34.49 19.65
CA GLN A 129 -17.46 -33.33 20.48
C GLN A 129 -16.87 -33.44 21.91
N ASN A 130 -16.78 -34.65 22.46
CA ASN A 130 -16.20 -34.87 23.77
C ASN A 130 -14.67 -34.60 23.81
N GLU A 131 -13.94 -34.93 22.75
CA GLU A 131 -12.50 -34.64 22.63
C GLU A 131 -12.30 -33.15 22.49
N ILE A 132 -13.07 -32.48 21.62
CA ILE A 132 -12.98 -31.05 21.42
C ILE A 132 -13.26 -30.29 22.72
N GLN A 133 -14.31 -30.66 23.45
CA GLN A 133 -14.61 -30.03 24.74
C GLN A 133 -13.51 -30.20 25.77
N LYS A 134 -12.81 -31.37 25.80
CA LYS A 134 -11.65 -31.55 26.67
C LYS A 134 -10.52 -30.58 26.33
N TRP A 135 -10.28 -30.34 25.06
CA TRP A 135 -9.23 -29.41 24.61
C TRP A 135 -9.56 -27.96 24.96
N VAL A 136 -10.82 -27.54 24.76
CA VAL A 136 -11.30 -26.22 25.21
C VAL A 136 -11.12 -26.07 26.73
N LYS A 137 -11.53 -27.08 27.51
CA LYS A 137 -11.43 -27.04 28.98
C LYS A 137 -9.97 -26.99 29.48
N ASN A 138 -9.06 -27.61 28.74
CA ASN A 138 -7.63 -27.63 29.08
C ASN A 138 -6.87 -26.44 28.50
N GLY A 139 -7.54 -25.52 27.80
CA GLY A 139 -6.92 -24.35 27.19
C GLY A 139 -5.98 -24.69 26.01
N ALA A 140 -6.18 -25.83 25.35
CA ALA A 140 -5.41 -26.23 24.18
C ALA A 140 -5.91 -25.57 22.89
N ILE A 141 -7.18 -25.14 22.86
CA ILE A 141 -7.85 -24.43 21.76
C ILE A 141 -8.82 -23.39 22.32
#